data_5f6d0c9fb6c59e5ef7ba90ab2453abdd
#
_entry.id   5f6d0c9fb6c59e5ef7ba90ab2453abdd
#
_cell.length_a   1.000
_cell.length_b   1.000
_cell.length_c   1.000
_cell.angle_alpha   90.00
_cell.angle_beta   90.00
_cell.angle_gamma   90.00
#
_symmetry.space_group_name_H-M   'P 1'
#
loop_
_entity.id
_entity.type
_entity.pdbx_description
1 polymer ?
#
loop_
_entity_poly.entity_id
_entity_poly.type
_entity_poly.pdbx_seq_one_letter_code
_entity_poly.pdbx_strand_id
1 'polypeptide(L)'
;MPARILTIAQQKGGAGKTTLAAQLAVTWAKAGRRVGLLDIDPQGSLSAWFALRHARLGDEANLTLVQAAGWRLGTELDRLRAGHDLVLIDSPPHAETEVRIAVRAATLILVPIQPSPMDLWATAPTLEIARREKIPALALLNRAPAKGKLVDRIRADLAASGVTLTTTSLGNRIAFASAMLDGRGVSETQPRGSAASELTRLATELEQSLAY
;
A
#
# COMPACT_ATOMS: atom_id res chain seq x y z
N MET A 1 -3.69 -11.69 -18.70
CA MET A 1 -3.53 -12.33 -17.35
C MET A 1 -4.50 -11.65 -16.40
N PRO A 2 -5.02 -12.32 -15.37
CA PRO A 2 -5.86 -11.66 -14.37
C PRO A 2 -5.04 -10.60 -13.62
N ALA A 3 -5.70 -9.52 -13.19
CA ALA A 3 -5.06 -8.47 -12.41
C ALA A 3 -4.40 -9.03 -11.15
N ARG A 4 -3.22 -8.54 -10.80
CA ARG A 4 -2.57 -8.84 -9.53
C ARG A 4 -3.12 -7.92 -8.44
N ILE A 5 -3.32 -8.45 -7.25
CA ILE A 5 -3.97 -7.72 -6.16
C ILE A 5 -2.96 -7.52 -5.03
N LEU A 6 -2.68 -6.25 -4.73
CA LEU A 6 -1.89 -5.84 -3.59
C LEU A 6 -2.81 -5.28 -2.50
N THR A 7 -2.91 -5.97 -1.37
CA THR A 7 -3.61 -5.43 -0.20
C THR A 7 -2.60 -4.74 0.72
N ILE A 8 -2.87 -3.49 1.07
CA ILE A 8 -2.09 -2.76 2.06
C ILE A 8 -2.81 -2.85 3.40
N ALA A 9 -2.28 -3.62 4.31
CA ALA A 9 -2.94 -3.96 5.57
C ALA A 9 -2.02 -3.71 6.78
N GLN A 10 -2.56 -3.04 7.79
CA GLN A 10 -1.98 -2.86 9.12
C GLN A 10 -3.08 -2.43 10.06
N GLN A 11 -3.23 -3.13 11.18
CA GLN A 11 -4.29 -2.82 12.15
C GLN A 11 -4.03 -1.50 12.90
N LYS A 12 -2.78 -1.06 13.00
CA LYS A 12 -2.45 0.22 13.61
C LYS A 12 -2.85 1.38 12.71
N GLY A 13 -3.57 2.36 13.26
CA GLY A 13 -3.83 3.63 12.60
C GLY A 13 -2.56 4.44 12.38
N GLY A 14 -2.51 5.24 11.33
CA GLY A 14 -1.36 6.13 11.05
C GLY A 14 -0.11 5.46 10.45
N ALA A 15 -0.13 4.16 10.16
CA ALA A 15 0.98 3.45 9.54
C ALA A 15 1.29 3.89 8.09
N GLY A 16 0.36 4.63 7.46
CA GLY A 16 0.52 5.19 6.11
C GLY A 16 -0.06 4.33 4.99
N LYS A 17 -1.01 3.44 5.27
CA LYS A 17 -1.67 2.58 4.27
C LYS A 17 -2.20 3.36 3.07
N THR A 18 -3.09 4.31 3.33
CA THR A 18 -3.72 5.15 2.30
C THR A 18 -2.69 5.92 1.47
N THR A 19 -1.69 6.51 2.15
CA THR A 19 -0.61 7.21 1.44
C THR A 19 0.14 6.26 0.51
N LEU A 20 0.47 5.05 0.97
CA LEU A 20 1.14 4.04 0.15
C LEU A 20 0.29 3.60 -1.03
N ALA A 21 -1.02 3.37 -0.82
CA ALA A 21 -1.94 3.00 -1.89
C ALA A 21 -1.94 4.07 -3.00
N ALA A 22 -2.15 5.33 -2.63
CA ALA A 22 -2.15 6.45 -3.56
C ALA A 22 -0.81 6.60 -4.31
N GLN A 23 0.30 6.57 -3.58
CA GLN A 23 1.63 6.82 -4.12
C GLN A 23 2.11 5.68 -5.04
N LEU A 24 1.88 4.42 -4.68
CA LEU A 24 2.18 3.27 -5.53
C LEU A 24 1.30 3.25 -6.79
N ALA A 25 -0.01 3.55 -6.64
CA ALA A 25 -0.92 3.61 -7.78
C ALA A 25 -0.45 4.63 -8.83
N VAL A 26 -0.09 5.85 -8.40
CA VAL A 26 0.44 6.88 -9.30
C VAL A 26 1.75 6.43 -9.95
N THR A 27 2.62 5.78 -9.18
CA THR A 27 3.93 5.33 -9.70
C THR A 27 3.74 4.28 -10.80
N TRP A 28 2.86 3.30 -10.59
CA TRP A 28 2.57 2.28 -11.60
C TRP A 28 1.79 2.83 -12.80
N ALA A 29 0.81 3.70 -12.57
CA ALA A 29 0.10 4.35 -13.67
C ALA A 29 1.04 5.16 -14.56
N LYS A 30 1.99 5.88 -13.96
CA LYS A 30 3.04 6.61 -14.69
C LYS A 30 3.99 5.69 -15.44
N ALA A 31 4.16 4.46 -14.98
CA ALA A 31 4.91 3.40 -15.69
C ALA A 31 4.08 2.68 -16.77
N GLY A 32 2.86 3.17 -17.06
CA GLY A 32 1.99 2.63 -18.11
C GLY A 32 1.12 1.46 -17.69
N ARG A 33 1.03 1.13 -16.38
CA ARG A 33 0.13 0.10 -15.87
C ARG A 33 -1.30 0.65 -15.73
N ARG A 34 -2.30 -0.16 -16.03
CA ARG A 34 -3.70 0.12 -15.71
C ARG A 34 -3.93 -0.26 -14.25
N VAL A 35 -4.18 0.74 -13.40
CA VAL A 35 -4.25 0.55 -11.95
C VAL A 35 -5.63 0.88 -11.42
N GLY A 36 -6.24 -0.09 -10.74
CA GLY A 36 -7.48 0.07 -9.99
C GLY A 36 -7.18 0.25 -8.49
N LEU A 37 -7.95 1.09 -7.83
CA LEU A 37 -7.95 1.31 -6.39
C LEU A 37 -9.29 0.85 -5.80
N LEU A 38 -9.24 0.12 -4.70
CA LEU A 38 -10.41 -0.30 -3.94
C LEU A 38 -10.25 0.21 -2.50
N ASP A 39 -11.04 1.22 -2.15
CA ASP A 39 -11.09 1.80 -0.81
C ASP A 39 -12.18 1.10 0.00
N ILE A 40 -11.77 0.31 1.01
CA ILE A 40 -12.72 -0.33 1.93
C ILE A 40 -12.68 0.25 3.33
N ASP A 41 -11.92 1.35 3.53
CA ASP A 41 -11.93 2.09 4.79
C ASP A 41 -13.17 3.01 4.83
N PRO A 42 -14.05 2.86 5.84
CA PRO A 42 -15.21 3.74 6.00
C PRO A 42 -14.84 5.23 6.15
N GLN A 43 -13.60 5.55 6.54
CA GLN A 43 -13.12 6.94 6.59
C GLN A 43 -12.96 7.54 5.19
N GLY A 44 -12.81 6.74 4.14
CA GLY A 44 -12.77 7.19 2.76
C GLY A 44 -11.59 8.12 2.43
N SER A 45 -10.48 7.99 3.14
CA SER A 45 -9.33 8.88 2.93
C SER A 45 -8.71 8.75 1.54
N LEU A 46 -8.67 7.52 0.98
CA LEU A 46 -8.20 7.29 -0.38
C LEU A 46 -9.19 7.87 -1.40
N SER A 47 -10.48 7.72 -1.14
CA SER A 47 -11.56 8.26 -1.97
C SER A 47 -11.54 9.80 -2.00
N ALA A 48 -11.30 10.44 -0.87
CA ALA A 48 -11.14 11.89 -0.80
C ALA A 48 -9.93 12.39 -1.59
N TRP A 49 -8.78 11.72 -1.46
CA TRP A 49 -7.60 12.03 -2.26
C TRP A 49 -7.86 11.83 -3.76
N PHE A 50 -8.55 10.76 -4.13
CA PHE A 50 -8.88 10.49 -5.53
C PHE A 50 -9.82 11.55 -6.13
N ALA A 51 -10.83 11.98 -5.37
CA ALA A 51 -11.73 13.07 -5.79
C ALA A 51 -10.95 14.37 -6.05
N LEU A 52 -10.00 14.71 -5.17
CA LEU A 52 -9.11 15.85 -5.36
C LEU A 52 -8.24 15.69 -6.61
N ARG A 53 -7.70 14.49 -6.85
CA ARG A 53 -6.92 14.17 -8.05
C ARG A 53 -7.75 14.37 -9.31
N HIS A 54 -8.96 13.81 -9.34
CA HIS A 54 -9.84 13.92 -10.49
C HIS A 54 -10.25 15.38 -10.77
N ALA A 55 -10.56 16.13 -9.72
CA ALA A 55 -10.92 17.55 -9.85
C ALA A 55 -9.77 18.40 -10.43
N ARG A 56 -8.51 18.05 -10.16
CA ARG A 56 -7.34 18.80 -10.62
C ARG A 56 -6.77 18.34 -11.96
N LEU A 57 -6.89 17.06 -12.30
CA LEU A 57 -6.24 16.45 -13.45
C LEU A 57 -7.22 16.00 -14.52
N GLY A 58 -8.53 15.94 -14.22
CA GLY A 58 -9.55 15.47 -15.15
C GLY A 58 -9.20 14.10 -15.73
N ASP A 59 -9.21 13.97 -17.05
CA ASP A 59 -8.94 12.72 -17.78
C ASP A 59 -7.47 12.23 -17.60
N GLU A 60 -6.54 13.13 -17.22
CA GLU A 60 -5.14 12.76 -16.92
C GLU A 60 -4.99 12.03 -15.57
N ALA A 61 -6.07 11.85 -14.83
CA ALA A 61 -6.02 11.13 -13.55
C ALA A 61 -5.49 9.70 -13.68
N ASN A 62 -5.72 9.04 -14.81
CA ASN A 62 -5.17 7.71 -15.19
C ASN A 62 -5.28 6.62 -14.13
N LEU A 63 -6.26 6.71 -13.24
CA LEU A 63 -6.56 5.75 -12.19
C LEU A 63 -8.07 5.53 -12.11
N THR A 64 -8.45 4.34 -11.72
CA THR A 64 -9.85 4.03 -11.38
C THR A 64 -9.94 3.79 -9.89
N LEU A 65 -10.95 4.36 -9.22
CA LEU A 65 -11.22 4.09 -7.83
C LEU A 65 -12.66 3.65 -7.63
N VAL A 66 -12.84 2.62 -6.81
CA VAL A 66 -14.12 2.18 -6.26
C VAL A 66 -14.05 2.24 -4.74
N GLN A 67 -15.04 2.87 -4.11
CA GLN A 67 -15.25 2.78 -2.67
C GLN A 67 -16.32 1.74 -2.41
N ALA A 68 -16.06 0.79 -1.51
CA ALA A 68 -17.02 -0.27 -1.19
C ALA A 68 -16.95 -0.68 0.28
N ALA A 69 -18.10 -1.04 0.86
CA ALA A 69 -18.11 -1.77 2.11
C ALA A 69 -17.47 -3.16 1.92
N GLY A 70 -16.83 -3.70 2.98
CA GLY A 70 -16.08 -4.95 2.90
C GLY A 70 -16.89 -6.14 2.34
N TRP A 71 -18.20 -6.22 2.60
CA TRP A 71 -19.06 -7.28 2.07
C TRP A 71 -19.27 -7.20 0.54
N ARG A 72 -19.08 -6.03 -0.09
CA ARG A 72 -19.11 -5.83 -1.54
C ARG A 72 -17.76 -6.00 -2.22
N LEU A 73 -16.70 -6.20 -1.45
CA LEU A 73 -15.33 -6.26 -1.97
C LEU A 73 -15.21 -7.26 -3.13
N GLY A 74 -15.77 -8.47 -2.99
CA GLY A 74 -15.67 -9.49 -4.05
C GLY A 74 -16.23 -9.01 -5.40
N THR A 75 -17.44 -8.48 -5.40
CA THR A 75 -18.11 -8.00 -6.63
C THR A 75 -17.35 -6.85 -7.29
N GLU A 76 -16.92 -5.87 -6.49
CA GLU A 76 -16.20 -4.70 -7.02
C GLU A 76 -14.79 -5.08 -7.49
N LEU A 77 -14.14 -6.02 -6.79
CA LEU A 77 -12.84 -6.53 -7.18
C LEU A 77 -12.89 -7.26 -8.53
N ASP A 78 -13.93 -8.08 -8.77
CA ASP A 78 -14.10 -8.79 -10.05
C ASP A 78 -14.28 -7.80 -11.21
N ARG A 79 -14.98 -6.69 -10.99
CA ARG A 79 -15.09 -5.61 -11.98
C ARG A 79 -13.74 -4.95 -12.27
N LEU A 80 -12.98 -4.64 -11.22
CA LEU A 80 -11.66 -4.03 -11.40
C LEU A 80 -10.66 -4.98 -12.09
N ARG A 81 -10.70 -6.28 -11.76
CA ARG A 81 -9.83 -7.29 -12.38
C ARG A 81 -9.97 -7.37 -13.91
N ALA A 82 -11.16 -7.14 -14.43
CA ALA A 82 -11.41 -7.25 -15.86
C ALA A 82 -10.72 -6.14 -16.68
N GLY A 83 -10.47 -4.97 -16.08
CA GLY A 83 -9.98 -3.80 -16.79
C GLY A 83 -8.55 -3.35 -16.42
N HIS A 84 -7.93 -3.96 -15.40
CA HIS A 84 -6.68 -3.45 -14.83
C HIS A 84 -5.58 -4.53 -14.81
N ASP A 85 -4.35 -4.09 -14.72
CA ASP A 85 -3.17 -4.95 -14.56
C ASP A 85 -2.87 -5.18 -13.08
N LEU A 86 -3.12 -4.15 -12.26
CA LEU A 86 -2.92 -4.13 -10.81
C LEU A 86 -4.16 -3.56 -10.11
N VAL A 87 -4.53 -4.15 -8.98
CA VAL A 87 -5.54 -3.58 -8.07
C VAL A 87 -4.93 -3.45 -6.68
N LEU A 88 -5.02 -2.24 -6.11
CA LEU A 88 -4.60 -1.98 -4.73
C LEU A 88 -5.83 -1.87 -3.84
N ILE A 89 -5.80 -2.58 -2.71
CA ILE A 89 -6.85 -2.50 -1.69
C ILE A 89 -6.29 -1.73 -0.49
N ASP A 90 -6.93 -0.59 -0.17
CA ASP A 90 -6.67 0.15 1.08
C ASP A 90 -7.63 -0.33 2.16
N SER A 91 -7.09 -0.88 3.25
CA SER A 91 -7.87 -1.49 4.32
C SER A 91 -8.00 -0.58 5.55
N PRO A 92 -9.12 -0.68 6.31
CA PRO A 92 -9.30 0.09 7.53
C PRO A 92 -8.33 -0.35 8.63
N PRO A 93 -8.03 0.54 9.61
CA PRO A 93 -7.40 0.13 10.85
C PRO A 93 -8.43 -0.58 11.76
N HIS A 94 -7.96 -1.41 12.69
CA HIS A 94 -8.74 -2.03 13.78
C HIS A 94 -9.97 -2.87 13.36
N ALA A 95 -10.12 -3.21 12.10
CA ALA A 95 -11.26 -3.96 11.55
C ALA A 95 -10.81 -5.36 11.10
N GLU A 96 -10.81 -6.33 12.03
CA GLU A 96 -10.29 -7.68 11.76
C GLU A 96 -11.04 -8.38 10.62
N THR A 97 -12.36 -8.23 10.56
CA THR A 97 -13.20 -8.86 9.53
C THR A 97 -12.89 -8.31 8.15
N GLU A 98 -12.88 -6.99 7.99
CA GLU A 98 -12.60 -6.31 6.72
C GLU A 98 -11.17 -6.57 6.26
N VAL A 99 -10.21 -6.53 7.18
CA VAL A 99 -8.81 -6.87 6.89
C VAL A 99 -8.71 -8.33 6.42
N ARG A 100 -9.40 -9.27 7.07
CA ARG A 100 -9.38 -10.68 6.65
C ARG A 100 -9.99 -10.88 5.26
N ILE A 101 -11.09 -10.19 4.93
CA ILE A 101 -11.70 -10.26 3.59
C ILE A 101 -10.72 -9.71 2.56
N ALA A 102 -10.07 -8.57 2.83
CA ALA A 102 -9.09 -7.96 1.94
C ALA A 102 -7.83 -8.84 1.76
N VAL A 103 -7.38 -9.48 2.83
CA VAL A 103 -6.24 -10.42 2.80
C VAL A 103 -6.55 -11.63 1.93
N ARG A 104 -7.72 -12.24 2.07
CA ARG A 104 -8.14 -13.40 1.24
C ARG A 104 -8.19 -13.10 -0.25
N ALA A 105 -8.50 -11.86 -0.60
CA ALA A 105 -8.58 -11.42 -1.98
C ALA A 105 -7.22 -11.12 -2.60
N ALA A 106 -6.17 -10.98 -1.79
CA ALA A 106 -4.86 -10.52 -2.22
C ALA A 106 -4.04 -11.59 -2.95
N THR A 107 -3.21 -11.16 -3.87
CA THR A 107 -2.07 -11.93 -4.39
C THR A 107 -0.86 -11.75 -3.46
N LEU A 108 -0.72 -10.55 -2.89
CA LEU A 108 0.37 -10.15 -1.99
C LEU A 108 -0.16 -9.15 -0.97
N ILE A 109 0.34 -9.22 0.25
CA ILE A 109 0.05 -8.25 1.30
C ILE A 109 1.29 -7.41 1.56
N LEU A 110 1.12 -6.08 1.61
CA LEU A 110 2.14 -5.14 2.05
C LEU A 110 1.76 -4.60 3.43
N VAL A 111 2.64 -4.80 4.39
CA VAL A 111 2.43 -4.38 5.78
C VAL A 111 3.39 -3.24 6.14
N PRO A 112 2.93 -1.97 6.11
CA PRO A 112 3.77 -0.84 6.49
C PRO A 112 4.00 -0.80 8.00
N ILE A 113 5.27 -0.67 8.40
CA ILE A 113 5.72 -0.65 9.79
C ILE A 113 6.60 0.59 10.00
N GLN A 114 6.23 1.46 10.93
CA GLN A 114 7.15 2.50 11.36
C GLN A 114 8.20 1.90 12.30
N PRO A 115 9.43 2.42 12.33
CA PRO A 115 10.50 1.89 13.18
C PRO A 115 10.26 2.27 14.66
N SER A 116 9.25 1.64 15.26
CA SER A 116 8.93 1.74 16.68
C SER A 116 8.53 0.37 17.24
N PRO A 117 8.78 0.08 18.53
CA PRO A 117 8.34 -1.16 19.17
C PRO A 117 6.81 -1.35 19.09
N MET A 118 6.04 -0.27 19.23
CA MET A 118 4.57 -0.32 19.17
C MET A 118 4.06 -0.75 17.81
N ASP A 119 4.72 -0.29 16.71
CA ASP A 119 4.37 -0.71 15.35
C ASP A 119 4.74 -2.17 15.10
N LEU A 120 5.89 -2.62 15.63
CA LEU A 120 6.32 -4.01 15.54
C LEU A 120 5.28 -4.94 16.19
N TRP A 121 4.83 -4.63 17.41
CA TRP A 121 3.83 -5.44 18.11
C TRP A 121 2.46 -5.44 17.40
N ALA A 122 2.06 -4.29 16.86
CA ALA A 122 0.80 -4.17 16.12
C ALA A 122 0.80 -4.92 14.78
N THR A 123 1.94 -5.40 14.32
CA THR A 123 2.07 -6.13 13.04
C THR A 123 1.65 -7.60 13.17
N ALA A 124 1.86 -8.20 14.34
CA ALA A 124 1.64 -9.63 14.55
C ALA A 124 0.22 -10.12 14.17
N PRO A 125 -0.89 -9.44 14.52
CA PRO A 125 -2.21 -9.88 14.12
C PRO A 125 -2.42 -9.90 12.60
N THR A 126 -1.89 -8.89 11.87
CA THR A 126 -2.01 -8.83 10.41
C THR A 126 -1.25 -9.98 9.75
N LEU A 127 -0.03 -10.26 10.21
CA LEU A 127 0.79 -11.36 9.70
C LEU A 127 0.17 -12.73 10.03
N GLU A 128 -0.45 -12.86 11.20
CA GLU A 128 -1.15 -14.10 11.57
C GLU A 128 -2.35 -14.37 10.64
N ILE A 129 -3.13 -13.33 10.29
CA ILE A 129 -4.20 -13.45 9.28
C ILE A 129 -3.61 -13.89 7.94
N ALA A 130 -2.54 -13.24 7.46
CA ALA A 130 -1.86 -13.61 6.22
C ALA A 130 -1.41 -15.07 6.20
N ARG A 131 -0.80 -15.53 7.31
CA ARG A 131 -0.33 -16.91 7.47
C ARG A 131 -1.50 -17.91 7.43
N ARG A 132 -2.59 -17.64 8.15
CA ARG A 132 -3.79 -18.49 8.18
C ARG A 132 -4.45 -18.61 6.80
N GLU A 133 -4.51 -17.50 6.07
CA GLU A 133 -5.08 -17.46 4.72
C GLU A 133 -4.08 -17.91 3.64
N LYS A 134 -2.83 -18.23 4.02
CA LYS A 134 -1.74 -18.68 3.13
C LYS A 134 -1.42 -17.67 2.01
N ILE A 135 -1.56 -16.39 2.30
CA ILE A 135 -1.22 -15.31 1.38
C ILE A 135 0.17 -14.75 1.73
N PRO A 136 1.07 -14.62 0.75
CA PRO A 136 2.39 -14.04 0.99
C PRO A 136 2.28 -12.60 1.51
N ALA A 137 3.12 -12.25 2.48
CA ALA A 137 3.15 -10.93 3.09
C ALA A 137 4.58 -10.39 3.13
N LEU A 138 4.75 -9.11 2.78
CA LEU A 138 5.98 -8.37 2.89
C LEU A 138 5.81 -7.22 3.89
N ALA A 139 6.71 -7.12 4.83
CA ALA A 139 6.79 -5.97 5.71
C ALA A 139 7.63 -4.85 5.06
N LEU A 140 7.14 -3.62 5.13
CA LEU A 140 7.81 -2.43 4.63
C LEU A 140 8.17 -1.51 5.79
N LEU A 141 9.44 -1.19 5.96
CA LEU A 141 9.82 -0.10 6.86
C LEU A 141 9.43 1.24 6.22
N ASN A 142 8.40 1.84 6.79
CA ASN A 142 7.83 3.12 6.35
C ASN A 142 8.21 4.24 7.34
N ARG A 143 8.41 5.46 6.82
CA ARG A 143 8.88 6.62 7.60
C ARG A 143 10.18 6.32 8.37
N ALA A 144 11.02 5.47 7.81
CA ALA A 144 12.26 5.08 8.45
C ALA A 144 13.32 6.18 8.31
N PRO A 145 14.11 6.45 9.37
CA PRO A 145 15.34 7.20 9.19
C PRO A 145 16.32 6.41 8.31
N ALA A 146 17.17 7.12 7.58
CA ALA A 146 18.09 6.49 6.63
C ALA A 146 19.06 5.50 7.30
N LYS A 147 19.41 5.74 8.57
CA LYS A 147 20.31 4.90 9.40
C LYS A 147 19.88 5.00 10.86
N GLY A 148 20.23 3.99 11.66
CA GLY A 148 20.05 4.05 13.11
C GLY A 148 19.91 2.69 13.75
N LYS A 149 20.51 2.53 14.95
CA LYS A 149 20.49 1.27 15.72
C LYS A 149 19.09 0.72 15.95
N LEU A 150 18.08 1.59 16.08
CA LEU A 150 16.70 1.17 16.25
C LEU A 150 16.15 0.49 14.97
N VAL A 151 16.45 1.05 13.81
CA VAL A 151 16.04 0.45 12.51
C VAL A 151 16.69 -0.92 12.33
N ASP A 152 17.99 -1.03 12.62
CA ASP A 152 18.73 -2.28 12.51
C ASP A 152 18.16 -3.34 13.47
N ARG A 153 17.83 -2.93 14.70
CA ARG A 153 17.20 -3.81 15.68
C ARG A 153 15.84 -4.30 15.22
N ILE A 154 14.96 -3.42 14.72
CA ILE A 154 13.64 -3.79 14.23
C ILE A 154 13.74 -4.72 13.03
N ARG A 155 14.70 -4.50 12.12
CA ARG A 155 14.98 -5.43 11.01
C ARG A 155 15.34 -6.82 11.52
N ALA A 156 16.21 -6.89 12.51
CA ALA A 156 16.64 -8.15 13.12
C ALA A 156 15.47 -8.88 13.81
N ASP A 157 14.65 -8.14 14.58
CA ASP A 157 13.51 -8.69 15.29
C ASP A 157 12.43 -9.23 14.32
N LEU A 158 12.16 -8.52 13.22
CA LEU A 158 11.25 -8.99 12.16
C LEU A 158 11.79 -10.24 11.47
N ALA A 159 13.08 -10.25 11.10
CA ALA A 159 13.71 -11.41 10.49
C ALA A 159 13.69 -12.64 11.41
N ALA A 160 13.98 -12.46 12.69
CA ALA A 160 13.91 -13.52 13.70
C ALA A 160 12.49 -14.09 13.89
N SER A 161 11.47 -13.27 13.62
CA SER A 161 10.05 -13.70 13.64
C SER A 161 9.60 -14.34 12.32
N GLY A 162 10.50 -14.60 11.38
CA GLY A 162 10.19 -15.19 10.08
C GLY A 162 9.43 -14.26 9.12
N VAL A 163 9.46 -12.95 9.37
CA VAL A 163 8.80 -11.95 8.54
C VAL A 163 9.70 -11.54 7.39
N THR A 164 9.23 -11.69 6.17
CA THR A 164 9.94 -11.23 4.99
C THR A 164 9.82 -9.69 4.87
N LEU A 165 10.95 -9.01 4.86
CA LEU A 165 11.04 -7.57 4.68
C LEU A 165 11.33 -7.22 3.23
N THR A 166 10.76 -6.09 2.76
CA THR A 166 11.23 -5.46 1.54
C THR A 166 12.68 -4.98 1.70
N THR A 167 13.47 -5.08 0.65
CA THR A 167 14.84 -4.53 0.62
C THR A 167 14.80 -3.00 0.64
N THR A 168 13.77 -2.44 -0.01
CA THR A 168 13.51 -1.00 -0.02
C THR A 168 12.80 -0.56 1.27
N SER A 169 13.22 0.57 1.82
CA SER A 169 12.51 1.29 2.89
C SER A 169 12.12 2.67 2.40
N LEU A 170 11.02 3.22 2.92
CA LEU A 170 10.60 4.59 2.64
C LEU A 170 10.99 5.50 3.79
N GLY A 171 11.66 6.61 3.46
CA GLY A 171 12.04 7.64 4.42
C GLY A 171 10.85 8.45 4.93
N ASN A 172 11.00 9.06 6.11
CA ASN A 172 10.05 10.06 6.60
C ASN A 172 10.24 11.38 5.84
N ARG A 173 9.47 11.58 4.78
CA ARG A 173 9.63 12.70 3.86
C ARG A 173 8.37 13.52 3.74
N ILE A 174 8.48 14.83 3.92
CA ILE A 174 7.39 15.80 3.74
C ILE A 174 6.81 15.72 2.32
N ALA A 175 7.63 15.38 1.32
CA ALA A 175 7.22 15.26 -0.07
C ALA A 175 5.98 14.37 -0.27
N PHE A 176 5.85 13.28 0.49
CA PHE A 176 4.66 12.42 0.43
C PHE A 176 3.39 13.18 0.84
N ALA A 177 3.43 13.87 1.97
CA ALA A 177 2.28 14.64 2.45
C ALA A 177 1.95 15.80 1.50
N SER A 178 2.97 16.54 1.02
CA SER A 178 2.76 17.63 0.07
C SER A 178 2.12 17.15 -1.24
N ALA A 179 2.57 16.02 -1.79
CA ALA A 179 1.98 15.46 -3.00
C ALA A 179 0.51 15.05 -2.79
N MET A 180 0.19 14.47 -1.62
CA MET A 180 -1.20 14.09 -1.26
C MET A 180 -2.13 15.29 -1.21
N LEU A 181 -1.69 16.46 -0.70
CA LEU A 181 -2.48 17.70 -0.66
C LEU A 181 -2.87 18.20 -2.07
N ASP A 182 -2.13 17.77 -3.09
CA ASP A 182 -2.37 18.14 -4.48
C ASP A 182 -3.08 17.06 -5.30
N GLY A 183 -3.54 15.97 -4.67
CA GLY A 183 -4.10 14.83 -5.39
C GLY A 183 -3.06 14.12 -6.27
N ARG A 184 -1.79 14.30 -6.00
CA ARG A 184 -0.66 13.80 -6.80
C ARG A 184 0.18 12.78 -6.05
N GLY A 185 1.06 12.11 -6.79
CA GLY A 185 2.14 11.30 -6.24
C GLY A 185 3.50 12.00 -6.34
N VAL A 186 4.46 11.56 -5.49
CA VAL A 186 5.83 12.12 -5.52
C VAL A 186 6.55 11.86 -6.84
N SER A 187 6.18 10.80 -7.56
CA SER A 187 6.68 10.51 -8.90
C SER A 187 6.25 11.54 -9.94
N GLU A 188 5.20 12.34 -9.67
CA GLU A 188 4.74 13.45 -10.50
C GLU A 188 5.32 14.77 -10.03
N THR A 189 5.27 15.05 -8.72
CA THR A 189 5.66 16.35 -8.16
C THR A 189 7.17 16.53 -8.05
N GLN A 190 7.90 15.45 -7.73
CA GLN A 190 9.35 15.45 -7.54
C GLN A 190 9.99 14.21 -8.16
N PRO A 191 9.91 14.00 -9.50
CA PRO A 191 10.32 12.75 -10.15
C PRO A 191 11.81 12.39 -9.98
N ARG A 192 12.65 13.38 -9.72
CA ARG A 192 14.09 13.19 -9.44
C ARG A 192 14.42 13.18 -7.94
N GLY A 193 13.41 13.32 -7.09
CA GLY A 193 13.56 13.34 -5.64
C GLY A 193 13.82 11.96 -5.04
N SER A 194 14.40 11.94 -3.84
CA SER A 194 14.66 10.68 -3.12
C SER A 194 13.38 9.91 -2.78
N ALA A 195 12.27 10.60 -2.50
CA ALA A 195 10.98 9.95 -2.26
C ALA A 195 10.50 9.17 -3.50
N ALA A 196 10.57 9.78 -4.69
CA ALA A 196 10.21 9.13 -5.94
C ALA A 196 11.14 7.95 -6.27
N SER A 197 12.45 8.11 -6.04
CA SER A 197 13.42 7.03 -6.24
C SER A 197 13.19 5.83 -5.32
N GLU A 198 12.92 6.07 -4.03
CA GLU A 198 12.57 5.01 -3.07
C GLU A 198 11.29 4.29 -3.48
N LEU A 199 10.27 5.06 -3.87
CA LEU A 199 8.97 4.51 -4.26
C LEU A 199 9.06 3.70 -5.56
N THR A 200 9.85 4.14 -6.54
CA THR A 200 10.07 3.40 -7.79
C THR A 200 10.77 2.06 -7.52
N ARG A 201 11.79 2.04 -6.65
CA ARG A 201 12.45 0.78 -6.25
C ARG A 201 11.47 -0.17 -5.56
N LEU A 202 10.67 0.36 -4.62
CA LEU A 202 9.63 -0.43 -3.95
C LEU A 202 8.62 -1.00 -4.96
N ALA A 203 8.13 -0.19 -5.88
CA ALA A 203 7.18 -0.60 -6.91
C ALA A 203 7.74 -1.75 -7.77
N THR A 204 9.01 -1.66 -8.17
CA THR A 204 9.70 -2.72 -8.93
C THR A 204 9.84 -4.01 -8.11
N GLU A 205 10.22 -3.91 -6.84
CA GLU A 205 10.35 -5.05 -5.93
C GLU A 205 9.01 -5.76 -5.72
N LEU A 206 7.93 -4.99 -5.54
CA LEU A 206 6.58 -5.52 -5.39
C LEU A 206 6.07 -6.18 -6.68
N GLU A 207 6.35 -5.62 -7.86
CA GLU A 207 6.00 -6.27 -9.14
C GLU A 207 6.67 -7.63 -9.29
N GLN A 208 7.94 -7.75 -8.91
CA GLN A 208 8.66 -9.03 -8.90
C GLN A 208 7.99 -10.04 -7.97
N SER A 209 7.60 -9.62 -6.77
CA SER A 209 6.92 -10.47 -5.79
C SER A 209 5.48 -10.84 -6.20
N LEU A 210 4.82 -10.01 -7.00
CA LEU A 210 3.48 -10.27 -7.54
C LEU A 210 3.51 -11.21 -8.76
N ALA A 211 4.66 -11.42 -9.39
CA ALA A 211 4.81 -12.26 -10.58
C ALA A 211 4.79 -13.77 -10.27
N TYR A 212 5.06 -14.13 -9.03
CA TYR A 212 5.05 -15.52 -8.52
C TYR A 212 3.74 -15.83 -7.81
#